data_fb7ce81e48809ad7c39ad03db259bbd1
#
_entry.id   fb7ce81e48809ad7c39ad03db259bbd1
#
_cell.length_a   1.000
_cell.length_b   1.000
_cell.length_c   1.000
_cell.angle_alpha   90.00
_cell.angle_beta   90.00
_cell.angle_gamma   90.00
#
_symmetry.space_group_name_H-M   'P 1'
#
loop_
_entity.id
_entity.type
_entity.pdbx_description
1 polymer ?
#
loop_
_entity_poly.entity_id
_entity_poly.type
_entity_poly.pdbx_seq_one_letter_code
_entity_poly.pdbx_strand_id
1 'polypeptide(L)'
;MAVKKLNIPSQVSGVLKTIESEGCRAYIVGQCVSELLRGGTPMDYDIITNADFEEMQYIFRDTRIVSRDRRMSSVMVSVLGMVIQVSSYKSGIENGTAVYTDNYLFDLAGRDFSVNAIAYHPRRGFKDPFDGMECINGDTITLKAIGEYPVKLWKENDLDENELTLKLEPQSCFVTNPANILNALIFLGGENYTIDKVTADAVNRNAELLKTLPPDELLSLFTKLLLTRNISKVMTEFTDVFLTVVPELRKCTEFEPKTGGCSLWEHIARSVEFSPPYADMRYAMLFHNSGKPDCYSEDGTAEYYYGHAERGRILAGLFFDNFKAEKRLRDSTDFLIEHHDTVIRDDRAYLKQLLSDFEADELKRLIKLRTADDMAMPLVHDGKIAEYRRAVQTLDDIIASGECYRMSQLAVKENDLIRRGFASNSRQAQQIMKYLFDAVLQQPKLNSAPVLLELVKKAIRK
;
A
#
# COMPACT_ATOMS: atom_id res chain seq x y z
N MET A 1 18.99 36.31 10.95
CA MET A 1 17.98 36.00 9.90
C MET A 1 16.60 36.25 10.49
N ALA A 2 15.66 36.89 9.75
CA ALA A 2 14.29 37.05 10.25
C ALA A 2 13.68 35.66 10.43
N VAL A 3 13.14 35.38 11.62
CA VAL A 3 12.50 34.08 11.93
C VAL A 3 11.34 33.90 10.95
N LYS A 4 11.42 32.88 10.07
CA LYS A 4 10.36 32.55 9.12
C LYS A 4 9.08 32.22 9.91
N LYS A 5 8.09 33.10 9.82
CA LYS A 5 6.82 32.90 10.54
C LYS A 5 5.94 31.97 9.69
N LEU A 6 5.55 30.82 10.26
CA LEU A 6 4.63 29.91 9.61
C LEU A 6 3.19 30.44 9.68
N ASN A 7 2.43 30.23 8.63
CA ASN A 7 1.00 30.55 8.59
C ASN A 7 0.22 29.36 9.14
N ILE A 8 -0.20 29.43 10.40
CA ILE A 8 -0.96 28.36 11.08
C ILE A 8 -2.45 28.74 11.18
N PRO A 9 -3.37 27.77 11.08
CA PRO A 9 -4.80 28.01 11.25
C PRO A 9 -5.15 28.66 12.61
N SER A 10 -6.21 29.47 12.62
CA SER A 10 -6.71 30.11 13.84
C SER A 10 -7.11 29.08 14.91
N GLN A 11 -7.61 27.92 14.51
CA GLN A 11 -7.97 26.79 15.38
C GLN A 11 -6.75 26.28 16.16
N VAL A 12 -5.63 26.03 15.45
CA VAL A 12 -4.36 25.60 16.05
C VAL A 12 -3.82 26.67 16.99
N SER A 13 -3.84 27.95 16.55
CA SER A 13 -3.45 29.07 17.40
C SER A 13 -4.33 29.19 18.64
N GLY A 14 -5.62 28.86 18.53
CA GLY A 14 -6.58 28.84 19.64
C GLY A 14 -6.19 27.77 20.67
N VAL A 15 -5.90 26.54 20.23
CA VAL A 15 -5.48 25.45 21.13
C VAL A 15 -4.20 25.82 21.88
N LEU A 16 -3.18 26.37 21.19
CA LEU A 16 -1.95 26.83 21.85
C LEU A 16 -2.26 27.86 22.95
N LYS A 17 -3.11 28.85 22.66
CA LYS A 17 -3.50 29.88 23.64
C LYS A 17 -4.27 29.30 24.84
N THR A 18 -5.16 28.34 24.61
CA THR A 18 -5.91 27.67 25.69
C THR A 18 -4.95 26.93 26.63
N ILE A 19 -3.97 26.21 26.12
CA ILE A 19 -2.94 25.52 26.92
C ILE A 19 -2.11 26.56 27.71
N GLU A 20 -1.68 27.64 27.05
CA GLU A 20 -0.85 28.67 27.65
C GLU A 20 -1.58 29.51 28.70
N SER A 21 -2.90 29.69 28.57
CA SER A 21 -3.71 30.46 29.59
C SER A 21 -3.79 29.73 30.93
N GLU A 22 -3.58 28.40 30.94
CA GLU A 22 -3.51 27.58 32.16
C GLU A 22 -2.05 27.40 32.66
N GLY A 23 -1.09 28.18 32.12
CA GLY A 23 0.30 28.21 32.58
C GLY A 23 1.21 27.15 31.97
N CYS A 24 0.70 26.32 31.05
CA CYS A 24 1.48 25.27 30.39
C CYS A 24 2.20 25.78 29.13
N ARG A 25 3.25 25.10 28.70
CA ARG A 25 3.95 25.35 27.42
C ARG A 25 3.43 24.39 26.35
N ALA A 26 3.37 24.87 25.11
CA ALA A 26 2.98 24.02 23.98
C ALA A 26 3.77 24.36 22.72
N TYR A 27 3.96 23.35 21.84
CA TYR A 27 4.59 23.49 20.53
C TYR A 27 3.84 22.64 19.49
N ILE A 28 3.77 23.15 18.27
CA ILE A 28 3.37 22.36 17.09
C ILE A 28 4.59 21.53 16.69
N VAL A 29 4.40 20.26 16.34
CA VAL A 29 5.48 19.32 16.03
C VAL A 29 5.10 18.35 14.92
N GLY A 30 6.08 17.61 14.41
CA GLY A 30 5.85 16.50 13.48
C GLY A 30 5.69 16.95 12.03
N GLN A 31 5.06 16.09 11.23
CA GLN A 31 4.96 16.27 9.77
C GLN A 31 4.29 17.60 9.38
N CYS A 32 3.33 18.10 10.17
CA CYS A 32 2.68 19.38 9.87
C CYS A 32 3.67 20.56 9.85
N VAL A 33 4.72 20.53 10.68
CA VAL A 33 5.75 21.59 10.68
C VAL A 33 6.59 21.52 9.40
N SER A 34 7.00 20.32 8.99
CA SER A 34 7.78 20.13 7.77
C SER A 34 6.97 20.46 6.50
N GLU A 35 5.68 20.16 6.47
CA GLU A 35 4.78 20.54 5.38
C GLU A 35 4.61 22.06 5.29
N LEU A 36 4.39 22.76 6.43
CA LEU A 36 4.31 24.21 6.47
C LEU A 36 5.64 24.89 6.04
N LEU A 37 6.78 24.29 6.37
CA LEU A 37 8.10 24.79 5.96
C LEU A 37 8.27 24.74 4.44
N ARG A 38 7.70 23.74 3.76
CA ARG A 38 7.66 23.60 2.31
C ARG A 38 6.57 24.47 1.64
N GLY A 39 5.74 25.15 2.41
CA GLY A 39 4.62 25.97 1.90
C GLY A 39 3.35 25.17 1.60
N GLY A 40 3.27 23.91 2.07
CA GLY A 40 2.09 23.07 2.00
C GLY A 40 1.01 23.43 3.00
N THR A 41 -0.10 22.71 2.96
CA THR A 41 -1.23 22.84 3.90
C THR A 41 -1.44 21.48 4.57
N PRO A 42 -0.99 21.32 5.84
CA PRO A 42 -1.18 20.08 6.57
C PRO A 42 -2.66 19.72 6.75
N MET A 43 -2.96 18.42 6.66
CA MET A 43 -4.28 17.89 6.96
C MET A 43 -4.50 17.73 8.47
N ASP A 44 -3.45 17.37 9.20
CA ASP A 44 -3.46 17.08 10.63
C ASP A 44 -2.44 17.98 11.35
N TYR A 45 -2.71 18.29 12.62
CA TYR A 45 -1.82 19.07 13.46
C TYR A 45 -1.60 18.36 14.79
N ASP A 46 -0.32 18.21 15.15
CA ASP A 46 0.12 17.66 16.42
C ASP A 46 0.68 18.77 17.30
N ILE A 47 0.22 18.80 18.54
CA ILE A 47 0.70 19.72 19.58
C ILE A 47 1.25 18.88 20.73
N ILE A 48 2.41 19.26 21.23
CA ILE A 48 2.96 18.69 22.47
C ILE A 48 2.97 19.76 23.57
N THR A 49 2.79 19.32 24.82
CA THR A 49 2.69 20.20 25.99
C THR A 49 3.33 19.57 27.21
N ASN A 50 3.77 20.41 28.18
CA ASN A 50 4.17 19.94 29.50
C ASN A 50 2.98 19.68 30.45
N ALA A 51 1.74 19.90 29.99
CA ALA A 51 0.57 19.47 30.76
C ALA A 51 0.51 17.93 30.78
N ASP A 52 0.26 17.33 31.96
CA ASP A 52 -0.01 15.90 32.06
C ASP A 52 -1.41 15.55 31.54
N PHE A 53 -1.77 14.25 31.59
CA PHE A 53 -3.06 13.80 31.06
C PHE A 53 -4.27 14.40 31.78
N GLU A 54 -4.20 14.54 33.09
CA GLU A 54 -5.30 15.08 33.91
C GLU A 54 -5.42 16.61 33.72
N GLU A 55 -4.29 17.28 33.65
CA GLU A 55 -4.22 18.72 33.33
C GLU A 55 -4.79 18.99 31.93
N MET A 56 -4.47 18.16 30.93
CA MET A 56 -5.07 18.31 29.59
C MET A 56 -6.59 18.16 29.62
N GLN A 57 -7.13 17.22 30.40
CA GLN A 57 -8.59 17.09 30.54
C GLN A 57 -9.22 18.32 31.18
N TYR A 58 -8.55 18.92 32.17
CA TYR A 58 -9.00 20.17 32.80
C TYR A 58 -8.90 21.36 31.84
N ILE A 59 -7.79 21.51 31.11
CA ILE A 59 -7.55 22.55 30.11
C ILE A 59 -8.66 22.58 29.06
N PHE A 60 -9.05 21.39 28.58
CA PHE A 60 -10.04 21.25 27.53
C PHE A 60 -11.46 20.92 28.02
N ARG A 61 -11.78 21.18 29.30
CA ARG A 61 -13.10 20.91 29.91
C ARG A 61 -14.28 21.53 29.14
N ASP A 62 -14.06 22.72 28.56
CA ASP A 62 -15.05 23.47 27.79
C ASP A 62 -14.89 23.25 26.25
N THR A 63 -14.01 22.37 25.83
CA THR A 63 -13.74 22.03 24.42
C THR A 63 -14.22 20.61 24.13
N ARG A 64 -14.75 20.39 22.91
CA ARG A 64 -15.16 19.04 22.50
C ARG A 64 -13.92 18.15 22.37
N ILE A 65 -13.77 17.19 23.27
CA ILE A 65 -12.79 16.12 23.18
C ILE A 65 -13.41 14.95 22.39
N VAL A 66 -12.79 14.58 21.26
CA VAL A 66 -13.24 13.52 20.36
C VAL A 66 -12.74 12.16 20.85
N SER A 67 -11.49 12.11 21.34
CA SER A 67 -10.84 10.87 21.84
C SER A 67 -9.89 11.19 22.98
N ARG A 68 -9.70 10.21 23.86
CA ARG A 68 -8.76 10.24 24.98
C ARG A 68 -7.95 8.96 24.97
N ASP A 69 -6.64 9.09 25.02
CA ASP A 69 -5.72 7.97 25.20
C ASP A 69 -4.84 8.21 26.44
N ARG A 70 -5.24 7.60 27.55
CA ARG A 70 -4.51 7.75 28.83
C ARG A 70 -3.14 7.07 28.76
N ARG A 71 -3.01 5.96 28.02
CA ARG A 71 -1.73 5.26 27.91
C ARG A 71 -0.70 6.08 27.16
N MET A 72 -1.12 6.71 26.09
CA MET A 72 -0.26 7.58 25.29
C MET A 72 -0.23 9.03 25.78
N SER A 73 -0.92 9.34 26.89
CA SER A 73 -1.07 10.69 27.45
C SER A 73 -1.46 11.71 26.38
N SER A 74 -2.55 11.44 25.66
CA SER A 74 -2.99 12.28 24.55
C SER A 74 -4.51 12.46 24.51
N VAL A 75 -4.95 13.59 23.95
CA VAL A 75 -6.35 13.89 23.66
C VAL A 75 -6.49 14.42 22.24
N MET A 76 -7.60 14.09 21.58
CA MET A 76 -7.99 14.73 20.33
C MET A 76 -9.07 15.77 20.61
N VAL A 77 -8.81 17.02 20.32
CA VAL A 77 -9.75 18.13 20.52
C VAL A 77 -10.30 18.60 19.18
N SER A 78 -11.61 18.92 19.15
CA SER A 78 -12.27 19.46 17.95
C SER A 78 -12.56 20.94 18.13
N VAL A 79 -11.96 21.78 17.29
CA VAL A 79 -12.14 23.24 17.29
C VAL A 79 -12.61 23.69 15.91
N LEU A 80 -13.82 24.22 15.80
CA LEU A 80 -14.42 24.69 14.54
C LEU A 80 -14.31 23.66 13.38
N GLY A 81 -14.55 22.40 13.69
CA GLY A 81 -14.52 21.30 12.71
C GLY A 81 -13.14 20.70 12.43
N MET A 82 -12.07 21.31 12.92
CA MET A 82 -10.71 20.75 12.84
C MET A 82 -10.43 19.88 14.06
N VAL A 83 -9.88 18.70 13.86
CA VAL A 83 -9.41 17.80 14.93
C VAL A 83 -7.91 18.00 15.09
N ILE A 84 -7.47 18.26 16.33
CA ILE A 84 -6.07 18.53 16.66
C ILE A 84 -5.68 17.55 17.77
N GLN A 85 -4.56 16.84 17.56
CA GLN A 85 -3.99 15.97 18.58
C GLN A 85 -3.14 16.81 19.56
N VAL A 86 -3.37 16.62 20.85
CA VAL A 86 -2.55 17.22 21.91
C VAL A 86 -2.02 16.10 22.79
N SER A 87 -0.72 16.04 23.02
CA SER A 87 -0.08 15.04 23.87
C SER A 87 0.89 15.67 24.85
N SER A 88 1.03 15.05 26.02
CA SER A 88 2.07 15.41 26.97
C SER A 88 3.46 15.15 26.39
N TYR A 89 4.47 15.92 26.84
CA TYR A 89 5.86 15.54 26.56
C TYR A 89 6.15 14.15 27.13
N LYS A 90 6.86 13.33 26.39
CA LYS A 90 7.21 11.96 26.78
C LYS A 90 8.69 11.68 26.53
N SER A 91 9.34 11.02 27.49
CA SER A 91 10.73 10.58 27.38
C SER A 91 10.86 9.18 26.78
N GLY A 92 9.75 8.49 26.51
CA GLY A 92 9.73 7.13 25.95
C GLY A 92 8.38 6.46 26.16
N ILE A 93 8.32 5.18 25.80
CA ILE A 93 7.16 4.31 26.00
C ILE A 93 7.65 3.06 26.77
N GLU A 94 7.07 2.78 27.94
CA GLU A 94 7.34 1.60 28.73
C GLU A 94 6.07 0.76 28.89
N ASN A 95 6.15 -0.51 28.51
CA ASN A 95 5.00 -1.44 28.55
C ASN A 95 3.74 -0.90 27.86
N GLY A 96 3.92 -0.19 26.72
CA GLY A 96 2.82 0.41 25.96
C GLY A 96 2.22 1.67 26.58
N THR A 97 2.90 2.29 27.57
CA THR A 97 2.47 3.51 28.24
C THR A 97 3.53 4.59 28.10
N ALA A 98 3.13 5.80 27.72
CA ALA A 98 4.02 6.95 27.61
C ALA A 98 4.57 7.36 29.00
N VAL A 99 5.87 7.56 29.07
CA VAL A 99 6.55 8.08 30.26
C VAL A 99 6.59 9.60 30.16
N TYR A 100 5.87 10.28 31.04
CA TYR A 100 5.80 11.73 31.07
C TYR A 100 7.14 12.38 31.41
N THR A 101 7.40 13.55 30.82
CA THR A 101 8.50 14.47 31.16
C THR A 101 8.02 15.91 31.04
N ASP A 102 8.62 16.83 31.76
CA ASP A 102 8.38 18.26 31.65
C ASP A 102 9.28 18.97 30.60
N ASN A 103 10.21 18.22 30.02
CA ASN A 103 11.16 18.73 29.04
C ASN A 103 10.87 18.20 27.62
N TYR A 104 10.48 19.12 26.73
CA TYR A 104 10.15 18.83 25.33
C TYR A 104 11.31 18.21 24.53
N LEU A 105 12.57 18.41 24.95
CA LEU A 105 13.74 17.84 24.26
C LEU A 105 13.73 16.32 24.27
N PHE A 106 13.24 15.69 25.34
CA PHE A 106 13.11 14.25 25.40
C PHE A 106 12.01 13.73 24.45
N ASP A 107 10.91 14.49 24.32
CA ASP A 107 9.87 14.15 23.33
C ASP A 107 10.41 14.23 21.90
N LEU A 108 11.16 15.28 21.57
CA LEU A 108 11.76 15.41 20.25
C LEU A 108 12.83 14.33 20.00
N ALA A 109 13.60 13.94 21.03
CA ALA A 109 14.59 12.88 20.94
C ALA A 109 14.00 11.47 20.73
N GLY A 110 12.75 11.27 21.17
CA GLY A 110 12.01 10.01 21.00
C GLY A 110 11.30 9.88 19.65
N ARG A 111 11.45 10.84 18.73
CA ARG A 111 10.85 10.80 17.40
C ARG A 111 11.67 9.97 16.42
N ASP A 112 11.07 9.68 15.27
CA ASP A 112 11.68 8.84 14.23
C ASP A 112 12.77 9.57 13.42
N PHE A 113 12.41 10.69 12.76
CA PHE A 113 13.31 11.42 11.88
C PHE A 113 13.48 12.87 12.31
N SER A 114 14.68 13.42 12.05
CA SER A 114 15.02 14.81 12.39
C SER A 114 13.98 15.81 11.89
N VAL A 115 13.45 15.62 10.68
CA VAL A 115 12.42 16.47 10.09
C VAL A 115 11.11 16.48 10.86
N ASN A 116 10.79 15.41 11.60
CA ASN A 116 9.61 15.29 12.45
C ASN A 116 9.86 15.77 13.89
N ALA A 117 11.12 16.05 14.22
CA ALA A 117 11.55 16.56 15.53
C ALA A 117 11.74 18.08 15.57
N ILE A 118 11.19 18.80 14.61
CA ILE A 118 11.12 20.25 14.60
C ILE A 118 9.88 20.66 15.39
N ALA A 119 10.07 21.50 16.43
CA ALA A 119 8.97 22.12 17.17
C ALA A 119 8.85 23.59 16.79
N TYR A 120 7.61 24.07 16.66
CA TYR A 120 7.32 25.46 16.29
C TYR A 120 6.30 26.09 17.19
N HIS A 121 6.56 27.34 17.58
CA HIS A 121 5.58 28.19 18.25
C HIS A 121 5.58 29.61 17.66
N PRO A 122 4.41 30.23 17.40
CA PRO A 122 4.34 31.52 16.72
C PRO A 122 5.10 32.67 17.41
N ARG A 123 5.25 32.62 18.74
CA ARG A 123 5.95 33.63 19.55
C ARG A 123 7.39 33.22 19.92
N ARG A 124 7.67 31.89 20.08
CA ARG A 124 8.97 31.38 20.55
C ARG A 124 9.87 30.92 19.39
N GLY A 125 9.31 30.89 18.15
CA GLY A 125 10.04 30.42 16.97
C GLY A 125 10.20 28.90 16.90
N PHE A 126 11.25 28.47 16.22
CA PHE A 126 11.58 27.06 16.02
C PHE A 126 12.50 26.54 17.12
N LYS A 127 12.30 25.28 17.47
CA LYS A 127 13.20 24.45 18.26
C LYS A 127 13.57 23.26 17.38
N ASP A 128 14.83 23.14 17.00
CA ASP A 128 15.32 22.15 16.04
C ASP A 128 16.65 21.53 16.50
N PRO A 129 16.62 20.71 17.58
CA PRO A 129 17.83 20.15 18.19
C PRO A 129 18.53 19.09 17.33
N PHE A 130 17.84 18.58 16.28
CA PHE A 130 18.34 17.50 15.42
C PHE A 130 18.59 17.96 13.98
N ASP A 131 18.70 19.26 13.73
CA ASP A 131 18.96 19.85 12.41
C ASP A 131 17.91 19.40 11.34
N GLY A 132 16.65 19.22 11.76
CA GLY A 132 15.57 18.77 10.88
C GLY A 132 15.26 19.74 9.75
N MET A 133 15.45 21.06 9.97
CA MET A 133 15.27 22.07 8.93
C MET A 133 16.32 21.95 7.82
N GLU A 134 17.54 21.43 8.09
CA GLU A 134 18.55 21.16 7.09
C GLU A 134 18.18 19.97 6.18
N CYS A 135 17.23 19.14 6.63
CA CYS A 135 16.72 18.01 5.86
C CYS A 135 15.76 18.44 4.74
N ILE A 136 15.32 19.70 4.73
CA ILE A 136 14.33 20.23 3.78
C ILE A 136 15.05 21.05 2.71
N ASN A 137 14.98 20.60 1.44
CA ASN A 137 15.54 21.29 0.30
C ASN A 137 14.46 21.46 -0.79
N GLY A 138 13.85 22.64 -0.84
CA GLY A 138 12.67 22.89 -1.68
C GLY A 138 11.53 21.95 -1.31
N ASP A 139 11.06 21.17 -2.29
CA ASP A 139 10.00 20.16 -2.07
C ASP A 139 10.51 18.82 -1.55
N THR A 140 11.84 18.60 -1.56
CA THR A 140 12.45 17.32 -1.17
C THR A 140 12.82 17.31 0.30
N ILE A 141 12.52 16.20 0.98
CA ILE A 141 12.94 15.90 2.35
C ILE A 141 13.95 14.75 2.32
N THR A 142 15.10 14.96 2.97
CA THR A 142 16.07 13.89 3.24
C THR A 142 15.81 13.29 4.61
N LEU A 143 15.50 12.00 4.68
CA LEU A 143 15.30 11.31 5.96
C LEU A 143 16.61 11.10 6.67
N LYS A 144 16.72 11.61 7.90
CA LYS A 144 17.81 11.37 8.84
C LYS A 144 17.22 10.80 10.13
N ALA A 145 17.57 9.55 10.45
CA ALA A 145 17.04 8.85 11.63
C ALA A 145 17.66 9.39 12.93
N ILE A 146 16.84 9.66 13.91
CA ILE A 146 17.29 10.07 15.24
C ILE A 146 17.98 8.88 15.92
N GLY A 147 19.08 9.16 16.62
CA GLY A 147 19.93 8.18 17.30
C GLY A 147 21.01 7.57 16.42
N GLU A 148 21.04 7.86 15.11
CA GLU A 148 22.11 7.42 14.21
C GLU A 148 23.20 8.49 14.00
N TYR A 149 22.99 9.71 14.51
CA TYR A 149 23.92 10.84 14.42
C TYR A 149 24.32 11.35 15.79
N PRO A 150 25.56 11.86 15.96
CA PRO A 150 25.95 12.53 17.20
C PRO A 150 25.10 13.79 17.39
N VAL A 151 24.56 13.94 18.57
CA VAL A 151 23.78 15.14 18.95
C VAL A 151 24.75 16.25 19.34
N LYS A 152 24.56 17.44 18.78
CA LYS A 152 25.30 18.64 19.20
C LYS A 152 24.89 19.03 20.62
N LEU A 153 25.85 19.51 21.41
CA LEU A 153 25.54 20.15 22.70
C LEU A 153 24.70 21.40 22.44
N TRP A 154 23.48 21.39 22.96
CA TRP A 154 22.54 22.46 22.73
C TRP A 154 22.39 23.32 23.99
N LYS A 155 22.56 24.65 23.83
CA LYS A 155 22.28 25.64 24.87
C LYS A 155 21.02 26.34 24.49
N GLU A 156 19.97 26.19 25.26
CA GLU A 156 18.77 27.01 25.12
C GLU A 156 19.03 28.36 25.77
N ASN A 157 19.00 29.45 24.97
CA ASN A 157 19.21 30.81 25.47
C ASN A 157 18.06 31.30 26.38
N ASP A 158 16.98 30.53 26.52
CA ASP A 158 15.80 30.84 27.32
C ASP A 158 15.75 30.09 28.65
N LEU A 159 16.78 29.29 28.98
CA LEU A 159 16.88 28.60 30.25
C LEU A 159 17.68 29.48 31.22
N ASP A 160 17.22 29.58 32.47
CA ASP A 160 17.90 30.26 33.56
C ASP A 160 19.37 29.82 33.62
N GLU A 161 20.30 30.71 33.97
CA GLU A 161 21.75 30.49 33.99
C GLU A 161 22.22 29.26 34.79
N ASN A 162 21.30 28.54 35.46
CA ASN A 162 21.53 27.35 36.28
C ASN A 162 21.11 26.02 35.59
N GLU A 163 20.55 26.05 34.39
CA GLU A 163 20.15 24.82 33.73
C GLU A 163 21.33 24.18 32.94
N LEU A 164 21.60 22.96 33.33
CA LEU A 164 22.62 22.05 32.82
C LEU A 164 22.58 21.94 31.30
N THR A 165 23.78 21.96 30.70
CA THR A 165 23.98 21.50 29.32
C THR A 165 23.53 20.03 29.24
N LEU A 166 22.35 19.78 28.75
CA LEU A 166 21.83 18.43 28.60
C LEU A 166 22.49 17.78 27.40
N LYS A 167 23.31 16.78 27.62
CA LYS A 167 23.83 15.92 26.56
C LYS A 167 22.76 14.87 26.27
N LEU A 168 21.97 15.08 25.22
CA LEU A 168 21.04 14.09 24.71
C LEU A 168 21.83 13.05 23.90
N GLU A 169 21.77 11.80 24.30
CA GLU A 169 22.23 10.65 23.54
C GLU A 169 21.01 9.78 23.21
N PRO A 170 20.20 10.15 22.20
CA PRO A 170 19.04 9.37 21.84
C PRO A 170 19.46 8.00 21.33
N GLN A 171 18.71 6.98 21.73
CA GLN A 171 18.85 5.66 21.13
C GLN A 171 18.34 5.69 19.67
N SER A 172 18.85 4.76 18.85
CA SER A 172 18.36 4.57 17.49
C SER A 172 16.84 4.44 17.47
N CYS A 173 16.17 5.25 16.67
CA CYS A 173 14.71 5.19 16.51
C CYS A 173 14.24 3.84 15.96
N PHE A 174 15.09 3.08 15.29
CA PHE A 174 14.80 1.73 14.77
C PHE A 174 14.84 0.67 15.87
N VAL A 175 15.69 0.87 16.90
CA VAL A 175 15.76 -0.02 18.06
C VAL A 175 14.62 0.25 19.03
N THR A 176 14.31 1.52 19.26
CA THR A 176 13.20 1.92 20.17
C THR A 176 11.82 1.59 19.59
N ASN A 177 11.69 1.70 18.27
CA ASN A 177 10.45 1.35 17.56
C ASN A 177 10.78 0.74 16.19
N PRO A 178 10.82 -0.60 16.06
CA PRO A 178 11.11 -1.29 14.79
C PRO A 178 10.16 -0.93 13.64
N ALA A 179 8.94 -0.46 13.91
CA ALA A 179 8.01 0.01 12.88
C ALA A 179 8.60 1.17 12.04
N ASN A 180 9.52 1.95 12.62
CA ASN A 180 10.19 3.06 11.93
C ASN A 180 11.05 2.60 10.74
N ILE A 181 11.46 1.33 10.69
CA ILE A 181 12.15 0.74 9.52
C ILE A 181 11.20 0.80 8.31
N LEU A 182 9.97 0.30 8.45
CA LEU A 182 8.99 0.36 7.35
C LEU A 182 8.47 1.77 7.13
N ASN A 183 8.33 2.59 8.16
CA ASN A 183 7.94 3.99 8.00
C ASN A 183 8.94 4.77 7.14
N ALA A 184 10.26 4.54 7.33
CA ALA A 184 11.30 5.13 6.47
C ALA A 184 11.07 4.75 5.00
N LEU A 185 10.81 3.47 4.72
CA LEU A 185 10.58 2.97 3.38
C LEU A 185 9.25 3.45 2.78
N ILE A 186 8.19 3.61 3.59
CA ILE A 186 6.92 4.19 3.18
C ILE A 186 7.11 5.65 2.75
N PHE A 187 7.86 6.44 3.51
CA PHE A 187 8.21 7.81 3.10
C PHE A 187 9.01 7.81 1.79
N LEU A 188 10.04 6.97 1.69
CA LEU A 188 10.89 6.87 0.51
C LEU A 188 10.10 6.42 -0.74
N GLY A 189 9.12 5.55 -0.57
CA GLY A 189 8.18 5.13 -1.62
C GLY A 189 7.16 6.19 -2.03
N GLY A 190 7.05 7.28 -1.26
CA GLY A 190 6.24 8.47 -1.59
C GLY A 190 6.96 9.41 -2.56
N GLU A 191 6.33 10.57 -2.80
CA GLU A 191 6.93 11.64 -3.61
C GLU A 191 7.80 12.56 -2.75
N ASN A 192 8.91 13.03 -3.32
CA ASN A 192 9.76 14.08 -2.72
C ASN A 192 10.48 13.67 -1.42
N TYR A 193 10.72 12.38 -1.23
CA TYR A 193 11.56 11.88 -0.14
C TYR A 193 12.83 11.22 -0.67
N THR A 194 13.91 11.46 0.04
CA THR A 194 15.20 10.77 -0.11
C THR A 194 15.64 10.26 1.26
N ILE A 195 16.60 9.37 1.28
CA ILE A 195 17.20 8.85 2.50
C ILE A 195 18.73 9.03 2.39
N ASP A 196 19.36 9.46 3.46
CA ASP A 196 20.80 9.57 3.47
C ASP A 196 21.45 8.21 3.75
N LYS A 197 22.75 8.11 3.45
CA LYS A 197 23.46 6.84 3.55
C LYS A 197 23.47 6.25 4.96
N VAL A 198 23.67 7.07 5.99
CA VAL A 198 23.76 6.60 7.39
C VAL A 198 22.43 6.01 7.82
N THR A 199 21.33 6.67 7.49
CA THR A 199 19.97 6.19 7.78
C THR A 199 19.65 4.94 6.97
N ALA A 200 20.00 4.88 5.68
CA ALA A 200 19.79 3.70 4.83
C ALA A 200 20.56 2.47 5.35
N ASP A 201 21.83 2.66 5.73
CA ASP A 201 22.65 1.60 6.33
C ASP A 201 22.05 1.12 7.67
N ALA A 202 21.48 2.04 8.46
CA ALA A 202 20.81 1.71 9.72
C ALA A 202 19.48 0.95 9.51
N VAL A 203 18.69 1.29 8.49
CA VAL A 203 17.49 0.54 8.08
C VAL A 203 17.86 -0.92 7.77
N ASN A 204 18.87 -1.15 6.93
CA ASN A 204 19.31 -2.51 6.58
C ASN A 204 19.86 -3.27 7.79
N ARG A 205 20.71 -2.62 8.60
CA ARG A 205 21.32 -3.24 9.80
C ARG A 205 20.29 -3.69 10.83
N ASN A 206 19.16 -2.98 10.95
CA ASN A 206 18.12 -3.25 11.92
C ASN A 206 16.95 -4.05 11.36
N ALA A 207 16.96 -4.50 10.09
CA ALA A 207 15.85 -5.17 9.43
C ALA A 207 15.27 -6.35 10.23
N GLU A 208 16.12 -7.16 10.88
CA GLU A 208 15.71 -8.31 11.69
C GLU A 208 14.80 -7.94 12.88
N LEU A 209 14.85 -6.68 13.36
CA LEU A 209 13.98 -6.19 14.42
C LEU A 209 12.50 -6.17 13.99
N LEU A 210 12.19 -6.15 12.70
CA LEU A 210 10.82 -6.24 12.20
C LEU A 210 10.10 -7.49 12.68
N LYS A 211 10.83 -8.59 12.92
CA LYS A 211 10.28 -9.84 13.46
C LYS A 211 9.77 -9.74 14.91
N THR A 212 10.10 -8.65 15.59
CA THR A 212 9.60 -8.39 16.96
C THR A 212 8.25 -7.69 16.98
N LEU A 213 7.80 -7.15 15.85
CA LEU A 213 6.50 -6.49 15.73
C LEU A 213 5.36 -7.52 15.78
N PRO A 214 4.18 -7.14 16.32
CA PRO A 214 2.97 -7.92 16.17
C PRO A 214 2.68 -8.22 14.68
N PRO A 215 2.29 -9.46 14.32
CA PRO A 215 2.09 -9.84 12.92
C PRO A 215 1.08 -8.97 12.16
N ASP A 216 0.01 -8.54 12.81
CA ASP A 216 -1.02 -7.67 12.24
C ASP A 216 -0.50 -6.25 11.98
N GLU A 217 0.32 -5.70 12.87
CA GLU A 217 0.98 -4.42 12.69
C GLU A 217 1.98 -4.50 11.53
N LEU A 218 2.83 -5.53 11.49
CA LEU A 218 3.82 -5.72 10.44
C LEU A 218 3.13 -5.87 9.07
N LEU A 219 2.06 -6.67 8.96
CA LEU A 219 1.29 -6.83 7.73
C LEU A 219 0.67 -5.49 7.28
N SER A 220 0.11 -4.73 8.23
CA SER A 220 -0.48 -3.40 7.93
C SER A 220 0.55 -2.43 7.37
N LEU A 221 1.72 -2.33 7.99
CA LEU A 221 2.82 -1.47 7.53
C LEU A 221 3.37 -1.94 6.18
N PHE A 222 3.59 -3.24 6.03
CA PHE A 222 4.07 -3.81 4.77
C PHE A 222 3.06 -3.60 3.63
N THR A 223 1.76 -3.73 3.90
CA THR A 223 0.72 -3.40 2.94
C THR A 223 0.78 -1.93 2.53
N LYS A 224 0.92 -1.00 3.50
CA LYS A 224 1.08 0.44 3.20
C LYS A 224 2.30 0.70 2.33
N LEU A 225 3.42 0.01 2.60
CA LEU A 225 4.64 0.11 1.79
C LEU A 225 4.40 -0.34 0.35
N LEU A 226 3.76 -1.50 0.15
CA LEU A 226 3.44 -2.00 -1.20
C LEU A 226 2.52 -1.06 -1.98
N LEU A 227 1.69 -0.27 -1.30
CA LEU A 227 0.78 0.68 -1.93
C LEU A 227 1.44 2.01 -2.32
N THR A 228 2.71 2.22 -1.98
CA THR A 228 3.44 3.44 -2.34
C THR A 228 3.70 3.55 -3.84
N ARG A 229 4.00 4.76 -4.30
CA ARG A 229 4.11 5.07 -5.73
C ARG A 229 5.42 4.59 -6.36
N ASN A 230 6.53 4.75 -5.64
CA ASN A 230 7.87 4.41 -6.14
C ASN A 230 8.39 3.11 -5.50
N ILE A 231 7.51 2.11 -5.39
CA ILE A 231 7.79 0.87 -4.66
C ILE A 231 8.92 0.06 -5.29
N SER A 232 9.07 0.07 -6.61
CA SER A 232 10.10 -0.72 -7.30
C SER A 232 11.50 -0.30 -6.89
N LYS A 233 11.74 1.00 -6.80
CA LYS A 233 13.01 1.54 -6.30
C LYS A 233 13.29 1.07 -4.87
N VAL A 234 12.29 1.18 -3.99
CA VAL A 234 12.43 0.77 -2.58
C VAL A 234 12.70 -0.73 -2.47
N MET A 235 12.00 -1.57 -3.25
CA MET A 235 12.22 -3.02 -3.27
C MET A 235 13.64 -3.39 -3.68
N THR A 236 14.19 -2.72 -4.69
CA THR A 236 15.54 -3.04 -5.21
C THR A 236 16.66 -2.48 -4.33
N GLU A 237 16.48 -1.30 -3.73
CA GLU A 237 17.46 -0.70 -2.83
C GLU A 237 17.49 -1.34 -1.44
N PHE A 238 16.37 -1.87 -0.95
CA PHE A 238 16.21 -2.46 0.38
C PHE A 238 15.76 -3.93 0.33
N THR A 239 16.31 -4.68 -0.60
CA THR A 239 15.97 -6.10 -0.82
C THR A 239 16.00 -6.93 0.47
N ASP A 240 17.01 -6.76 1.32
CA ASP A 240 17.14 -7.51 2.57
C ASP A 240 16.00 -7.24 3.57
N VAL A 241 15.50 -6.00 3.61
CA VAL A 241 14.33 -5.66 4.43
C VAL A 241 13.08 -6.39 3.92
N PHE A 242 12.89 -6.43 2.60
CA PHE A 242 11.79 -7.19 1.99
C PHE A 242 11.91 -8.69 2.27
N LEU A 243 13.10 -9.27 2.15
CA LEU A 243 13.34 -10.68 2.46
C LEU A 243 13.22 -11.03 3.94
N THR A 244 13.35 -10.04 4.83
CA THR A 244 13.06 -10.24 6.27
C THR A 244 11.55 -10.41 6.51
N VAL A 245 10.72 -9.69 5.75
CA VAL A 245 9.24 -9.76 5.85
C VAL A 245 8.67 -10.90 5.01
N VAL A 246 9.24 -11.14 3.82
CA VAL A 246 8.77 -12.15 2.83
C VAL A 246 9.93 -13.06 2.42
N PRO A 247 10.41 -13.93 3.33
CA PRO A 247 11.54 -14.82 3.05
C PRO A 247 11.27 -15.82 1.92
N GLU A 248 10.00 -16.08 1.60
CA GLU A 248 9.56 -16.94 0.49
C GLU A 248 10.07 -16.46 -0.87
N LEU A 249 10.43 -15.16 -1.00
CA LEU A 249 10.89 -14.57 -2.26
C LEU A 249 12.41 -14.62 -2.44
N ARG A 250 13.19 -15.20 -1.50
CA ARG A 250 14.65 -15.24 -1.58
C ARG A 250 15.18 -15.79 -2.89
N LYS A 251 14.61 -16.89 -3.39
CA LYS A 251 15.03 -17.45 -4.67
C LYS A 251 14.81 -16.52 -5.87
N CYS A 252 13.85 -15.60 -5.77
CA CYS A 252 13.59 -14.62 -6.84
C CYS A 252 14.68 -13.58 -6.96
N THR A 253 15.37 -13.24 -5.86
CA THR A 253 16.48 -12.28 -5.86
C THR A 253 17.77 -12.85 -6.41
N GLU A 254 17.90 -14.18 -6.45
CA GLU A 254 19.07 -14.92 -6.93
C GLU A 254 18.87 -15.47 -8.35
N PHE A 255 17.64 -15.39 -8.89
CA PHE A 255 17.29 -15.98 -10.17
C PHE A 255 17.35 -14.95 -11.31
N GLU A 256 18.17 -15.25 -12.31
CA GLU A 256 18.30 -14.45 -13.54
C GLU A 256 17.82 -15.25 -14.75
N PRO A 257 16.65 -14.89 -15.33
CA PRO A 257 16.20 -15.47 -16.58
C PRO A 257 17.22 -15.17 -17.70
N LYS A 258 17.51 -16.13 -18.56
CA LYS A 258 18.36 -15.93 -19.74
C LYS A 258 17.72 -15.01 -20.78
N THR A 259 16.40 -14.97 -20.77
CA THR A 259 15.57 -14.14 -21.64
C THR A 259 14.82 -13.09 -20.80
N GLY A 260 14.63 -11.89 -21.35
CA GLY A 260 13.84 -10.85 -20.65
C GLY A 260 14.59 -9.57 -20.29
N GLY A 261 15.93 -9.61 -20.21
CA GLY A 261 16.78 -8.41 -20.09
C GLY A 261 16.78 -7.71 -18.71
N CYS A 262 16.19 -8.32 -17.68
CA CYS A 262 16.26 -7.90 -16.27
C CYS A 262 16.18 -9.12 -15.36
N SER A 263 16.63 -8.96 -14.10
CA SER A 263 16.48 -10.01 -13.09
C SER A 263 15.00 -10.25 -12.76
N LEU A 264 14.70 -11.44 -12.22
CA LEU A 264 13.34 -11.75 -11.80
C LEU A 264 12.85 -10.79 -10.71
N TRP A 265 13.73 -10.41 -9.79
CA TRP A 265 13.39 -9.48 -8.71
C TRP A 265 13.04 -8.08 -9.22
N GLU A 266 13.83 -7.53 -10.15
CA GLU A 266 13.53 -6.24 -10.78
C GLU A 266 12.21 -6.27 -11.54
N HIS A 267 11.93 -7.36 -12.27
CA HIS A 267 10.66 -7.55 -12.95
C HIS A 267 9.49 -7.58 -11.96
N ILE A 268 9.58 -8.36 -10.87
CA ILE A 268 8.55 -8.40 -9.82
C ILE A 268 8.35 -6.99 -9.22
N ALA A 269 9.43 -6.30 -8.86
CA ALA A 269 9.35 -4.97 -8.27
C ALA A 269 8.62 -3.96 -9.19
N ARG A 270 8.95 -3.94 -10.48
CA ARG A 270 8.29 -3.10 -11.48
C ARG A 270 6.83 -3.52 -11.71
N SER A 271 6.54 -4.83 -11.72
CA SER A 271 5.17 -5.33 -11.86
C SER A 271 4.29 -4.89 -10.68
N VAL A 272 4.83 -4.93 -9.45
CA VAL A 272 4.16 -4.38 -8.28
C VAL A 272 3.88 -2.88 -8.47
N GLU A 273 4.85 -2.08 -8.90
CA GLU A 273 4.70 -0.64 -9.09
C GLU A 273 3.65 -0.27 -10.15
N PHE A 274 3.67 -0.93 -11.32
CA PHE A 274 2.72 -0.65 -12.39
C PHE A 274 1.31 -1.17 -12.13
N SER A 275 1.14 -2.09 -11.16
CA SER A 275 -0.19 -2.56 -10.80
C SER A 275 -0.97 -1.48 -10.04
N PRO A 276 -2.31 -1.44 -10.18
CA PRO A 276 -3.13 -0.53 -9.41
C PRO A 276 -2.89 -0.66 -7.89
N PRO A 277 -2.98 0.44 -7.11
CA PRO A 277 -2.67 0.44 -5.68
C PRO A 277 -3.82 -0.15 -4.83
N TYR A 278 -4.18 -1.38 -5.11
CA TYR A 278 -5.06 -2.22 -4.30
C TYR A 278 -4.24 -3.35 -3.69
N ALA A 279 -4.43 -3.62 -2.40
CA ALA A 279 -3.60 -4.57 -1.66
C ALA A 279 -3.50 -5.94 -2.36
N ASP A 280 -4.63 -6.52 -2.73
CA ASP A 280 -4.70 -7.82 -3.38
C ASP A 280 -3.99 -7.86 -4.76
N MET A 281 -4.07 -6.77 -5.53
CA MET A 281 -3.35 -6.66 -6.81
C MET A 281 -1.84 -6.52 -6.61
N ARG A 282 -1.40 -5.70 -5.62
CA ARG A 282 0.02 -5.55 -5.28
C ARG A 282 0.61 -6.85 -4.75
N TYR A 283 -0.09 -7.57 -3.89
CA TYR A 283 0.34 -8.90 -3.43
C TYR A 283 0.32 -9.92 -4.57
N ALA A 284 -0.68 -9.90 -5.44
CA ALA A 284 -0.69 -10.78 -6.61
C ALA A 284 0.55 -10.56 -7.48
N MET A 285 0.92 -9.30 -7.77
CA MET A 285 2.12 -9.00 -8.56
C MET A 285 3.41 -9.29 -7.79
N LEU A 286 3.42 -9.25 -6.47
CA LEU A 286 4.57 -9.66 -5.66
C LEU A 286 4.86 -11.17 -5.79
N PHE A 287 3.81 -11.99 -5.93
CA PHE A 287 3.93 -13.45 -5.96
C PHE A 287 3.70 -14.10 -7.34
N HIS A 288 3.20 -13.38 -8.38
CA HIS A 288 2.80 -13.98 -9.66
C HIS A 288 3.87 -14.81 -10.32
N ASN A 289 5.11 -14.38 -10.25
CA ASN A 289 6.28 -15.04 -10.83
C ASN A 289 7.20 -15.69 -9.79
N SER A 290 6.83 -15.69 -8.50
CA SER A 290 7.67 -16.20 -7.42
C SER A 290 7.96 -17.70 -7.51
N GLY A 291 7.12 -18.45 -8.22
CA GLY A 291 7.31 -19.87 -8.47
C GLY A 291 8.31 -20.19 -9.59
N LYS A 292 8.73 -19.23 -10.42
CA LYS A 292 9.62 -19.48 -11.57
C LYS A 292 10.93 -20.17 -11.21
N PRO A 293 11.65 -19.79 -10.14
CA PRO A 293 12.88 -20.46 -9.77
C PRO A 293 12.71 -21.95 -9.45
N ASP A 294 11.58 -22.34 -8.87
CA ASP A 294 11.28 -23.72 -8.52
C ASP A 294 10.77 -24.55 -9.72
N CYS A 295 10.24 -23.89 -10.74
CA CYS A 295 9.63 -24.50 -11.91
C CYS A 295 10.47 -24.35 -13.19
N TYR A 296 11.70 -23.88 -13.07
CA TYR A 296 12.59 -23.66 -14.19
C TYR A 296 12.99 -24.97 -14.87
N SER A 297 12.87 -24.97 -16.19
CA SER A 297 13.43 -26.02 -17.07
C SER A 297 13.80 -25.40 -18.40
N GLU A 298 14.75 -26.03 -19.13
CA GLU A 298 15.18 -25.58 -20.46
C GLU A 298 15.44 -26.78 -21.38
N ASP A 299 15.27 -26.55 -22.68
CA ASP A 299 15.57 -27.55 -23.72
C ASP A 299 16.73 -27.12 -24.64
N GLY A 300 17.46 -26.07 -24.28
CA GLY A 300 18.55 -25.49 -25.05
C GLY A 300 18.10 -24.43 -26.08
N THR A 301 16.80 -24.29 -26.33
CA THR A 301 16.22 -23.30 -27.25
C THR A 301 15.34 -22.29 -26.53
N ALA A 302 14.66 -22.73 -25.46
CA ALA A 302 13.74 -21.88 -24.66
C ALA A 302 13.76 -22.27 -23.18
N GLU A 303 13.30 -21.35 -22.37
CA GLU A 303 13.06 -21.51 -20.93
C GLU A 303 11.57 -21.76 -20.70
N TYR A 304 11.27 -22.67 -19.78
CA TYR A 304 9.91 -23.05 -19.41
C TYR A 304 9.72 -22.98 -17.91
N TYR A 305 8.52 -22.58 -17.48
CA TYR A 305 8.16 -22.36 -16.08
C TYR A 305 6.81 -22.99 -15.75
N TYR A 306 6.56 -24.22 -16.23
CA TYR A 306 5.29 -24.89 -16.04
C TYR A 306 4.94 -25.06 -14.57
N GLY A 307 3.74 -24.58 -14.17
CA GLY A 307 3.26 -24.66 -12.80
C GLY A 307 3.73 -23.52 -11.88
N HIS A 308 4.44 -22.50 -12.41
CA HIS A 308 4.93 -21.39 -11.58
C HIS A 308 3.80 -20.62 -10.89
N ALA A 309 2.64 -20.47 -11.51
CA ALA A 309 1.48 -19.82 -10.91
C ALA A 309 0.99 -20.59 -9.67
N GLU A 310 0.83 -21.90 -9.76
CA GLU A 310 0.46 -22.74 -8.62
C GLU A 310 1.53 -22.70 -7.51
N ARG A 311 2.80 -22.73 -7.88
CA ARG A 311 3.89 -22.57 -6.91
C ARG A 311 3.87 -21.19 -6.25
N GLY A 312 3.60 -20.13 -7.01
CA GLY A 312 3.41 -18.75 -6.49
C GLY A 312 2.27 -18.65 -5.48
N ARG A 313 1.14 -19.30 -5.76
CA ARG A 313 0.00 -19.40 -4.85
C ARG A 313 0.39 -20.04 -3.51
N ILE A 314 1.16 -21.15 -3.58
CA ILE A 314 1.65 -21.82 -2.36
C ILE A 314 2.54 -20.88 -1.54
N LEU A 315 3.46 -20.14 -2.17
CA LEU A 315 4.33 -19.20 -1.50
C LEU A 315 3.54 -18.03 -0.88
N ALA A 316 2.58 -17.48 -1.60
CA ALA A 316 1.67 -16.45 -1.07
C ALA A 316 0.82 -16.99 0.10
N GLY A 317 0.35 -18.24 0.01
CA GLY A 317 -0.37 -18.91 1.08
C GLY A 317 0.45 -19.01 2.37
N LEU A 318 1.71 -19.44 2.28
CA LEU A 318 2.62 -19.50 3.43
C LEU A 318 2.82 -18.11 4.07
N PHE A 319 3.05 -17.08 3.24
CA PHE A 319 3.14 -15.71 3.72
C PHE A 319 1.88 -15.28 4.48
N PHE A 320 0.70 -15.42 3.89
CA PHE A 320 -0.54 -15.00 4.53
C PHE A 320 -0.90 -15.81 5.78
N ASP A 321 -0.50 -17.09 5.86
CA ASP A 321 -0.68 -17.92 7.05
C ASP A 321 0.15 -17.40 8.23
N ASN A 322 1.41 -16.98 7.98
CA ASN A 322 2.29 -16.39 8.98
C ASN A 322 1.69 -15.12 9.61
N PHE A 323 0.98 -14.32 8.80
CA PHE A 323 0.37 -13.07 9.23
C PHE A 323 -1.11 -13.17 9.61
N LYS A 324 -1.72 -14.35 9.48
CA LYS A 324 -3.17 -14.56 9.71
C LYS A 324 -4.03 -13.57 8.95
N ALA A 325 -3.65 -13.29 7.70
CA ALA A 325 -4.31 -12.31 6.85
C ALA A 325 -5.79 -12.62 6.65
N GLU A 326 -6.60 -11.59 6.45
CA GLU A 326 -8.04 -11.73 6.20
C GLU A 326 -8.32 -12.62 4.98
N LYS A 327 -9.31 -13.50 5.11
CA LYS A 327 -9.71 -14.45 4.07
C LYS A 327 -9.98 -13.77 2.72
N ARG A 328 -10.64 -12.61 2.73
CA ARG A 328 -10.96 -11.86 1.51
C ARG A 328 -9.71 -11.45 0.74
N LEU A 329 -8.68 -10.96 1.43
CA LEU A 329 -7.40 -10.58 0.82
C LEU A 329 -6.72 -11.80 0.21
N ARG A 330 -6.68 -12.91 0.96
CA ARG A 330 -6.08 -14.18 0.50
C ARG A 330 -6.77 -14.71 -0.75
N ASP A 331 -8.09 -14.91 -0.69
CA ASP A 331 -8.86 -15.51 -1.79
C ASP A 331 -8.73 -14.67 -3.06
N SER A 332 -8.77 -13.33 -2.92
CA SER A 332 -8.64 -12.43 -4.05
C SER A 332 -7.23 -12.43 -4.65
N THR A 333 -6.19 -12.47 -3.80
CA THR A 333 -4.80 -12.56 -4.25
C THR A 333 -4.53 -13.90 -4.94
N ASP A 334 -5.02 -14.99 -4.36
CA ASP A 334 -4.87 -16.35 -4.86
C ASP A 334 -5.47 -16.50 -6.28
N PHE A 335 -6.71 -16.03 -6.46
CA PHE A 335 -7.37 -15.97 -7.75
C PHE A 335 -6.55 -15.20 -8.80
N LEU A 336 -6.03 -14.03 -8.43
CA LEU A 336 -5.26 -13.19 -9.33
C LEU A 336 -3.92 -13.84 -9.73
N ILE A 337 -3.24 -14.53 -8.81
CA ILE A 337 -2.01 -15.28 -9.11
C ILE A 337 -2.32 -16.47 -10.04
N GLU A 338 -3.39 -17.22 -9.78
CA GLU A 338 -3.79 -18.37 -10.59
C GLU A 338 -4.01 -17.99 -12.05
N HIS A 339 -4.64 -16.84 -12.27
CA HIS A 339 -5.08 -16.43 -13.61
C HIS A 339 -4.23 -15.32 -14.25
N HIS A 340 -3.07 -14.95 -13.64
CA HIS A 340 -2.27 -13.83 -14.14
C HIS A 340 -1.78 -14.02 -15.59
N ASP A 341 -1.58 -15.26 -16.04
CA ASP A 341 -1.14 -15.61 -17.41
C ASP A 341 -2.29 -15.73 -18.42
N THR A 342 -3.53 -15.41 -18.01
CA THR A 342 -4.67 -15.42 -18.93
C THR A 342 -4.37 -14.58 -20.17
N VAL A 343 -4.44 -15.21 -21.33
CA VAL A 343 -4.24 -14.50 -22.61
C VAL A 343 -5.38 -13.52 -22.83
N ILE A 344 -5.03 -12.30 -23.16
CA ILE A 344 -6.01 -11.24 -23.45
C ILE A 344 -5.84 -10.82 -24.92
N ARG A 345 -6.96 -10.83 -25.65
CA ARG A 345 -7.03 -10.41 -27.06
C ARG A 345 -8.25 -9.51 -27.25
N ASP A 346 -8.12 -8.50 -28.09
CA ASP A 346 -9.25 -7.65 -28.51
C ASP A 346 -10.05 -8.37 -29.60
N ASP A 347 -10.65 -9.51 -29.22
CA ASP A 347 -11.59 -10.28 -30.04
C ASP A 347 -12.89 -10.45 -29.29
N ARG A 348 -14.00 -9.96 -29.88
CA ARG A 348 -15.30 -9.90 -29.23
C ARG A 348 -15.86 -11.26 -28.83
N ALA A 349 -15.66 -12.28 -29.68
CA ALA A 349 -16.14 -13.64 -29.39
C ALA A 349 -15.31 -14.29 -28.27
N TYR A 350 -13.99 -14.09 -28.33
CA TYR A 350 -13.07 -14.56 -27.31
C TYR A 350 -13.32 -13.89 -25.94
N LEU A 351 -13.54 -12.57 -25.92
CA LEU A 351 -13.87 -11.84 -24.69
C LEU A 351 -15.20 -12.29 -24.06
N LYS A 352 -16.22 -12.62 -24.88
CA LYS A 352 -17.46 -13.25 -24.38
C LYS A 352 -17.22 -14.63 -23.79
N GLN A 353 -16.28 -15.41 -24.36
CA GLN A 353 -15.91 -16.68 -23.77
C GLN A 353 -15.25 -16.47 -22.40
N LEU A 354 -14.30 -15.52 -22.27
CA LEU A 354 -13.73 -15.17 -20.97
C LEU A 354 -14.79 -14.68 -19.96
N LEU A 355 -15.80 -13.92 -20.42
CA LEU A 355 -16.93 -13.50 -19.57
C LEU A 355 -17.85 -14.65 -19.17
N SER A 356 -17.78 -15.81 -19.85
CA SER A 356 -18.47 -17.03 -19.39
C SER A 356 -17.77 -17.72 -18.23
N ASP A 357 -16.45 -17.56 -18.15
CA ASP A 357 -15.59 -18.21 -17.18
C ASP A 357 -15.29 -17.30 -15.95
N PHE A 358 -15.24 -15.99 -16.16
CA PHE A 358 -14.96 -14.98 -15.14
C PHE A 358 -16.10 -13.97 -14.97
N GLU A 359 -16.24 -13.43 -13.77
CA GLU A 359 -17.05 -12.24 -13.58
C GLU A 359 -16.41 -11.02 -14.25
N ALA A 360 -17.24 -10.07 -14.71
CA ALA A 360 -16.74 -8.91 -15.47
C ALA A 360 -15.67 -8.10 -14.73
N ASP A 361 -15.86 -7.89 -13.43
CA ASP A 361 -14.89 -7.15 -12.60
C ASP A 361 -13.60 -7.95 -12.40
N GLU A 362 -13.68 -9.27 -12.26
CA GLU A 362 -12.50 -10.16 -12.19
C GLU A 362 -11.69 -10.08 -13.47
N LEU A 363 -12.35 -10.21 -14.62
CA LEU A 363 -11.68 -10.13 -15.92
C LEU A 363 -11.01 -8.77 -16.16
N LYS A 364 -11.67 -7.66 -15.78
CA LYS A 364 -11.06 -6.32 -15.85
C LYS A 364 -9.84 -6.20 -14.95
N ARG A 365 -9.85 -6.84 -13.80
CA ARG A 365 -8.70 -6.87 -12.88
C ARG A 365 -7.56 -7.69 -13.45
N LEU A 366 -7.83 -8.85 -14.05
CA LEU A 366 -6.83 -9.66 -14.75
C LEU A 366 -6.19 -8.90 -15.91
N ILE A 367 -6.99 -8.15 -16.70
CA ILE A 367 -6.43 -7.30 -17.78
C ILE A 367 -5.49 -6.22 -17.21
N LYS A 368 -5.83 -5.60 -16.07
CA LYS A 368 -4.94 -4.63 -15.41
C LYS A 368 -3.64 -5.27 -14.93
N LEU A 369 -3.71 -6.49 -14.40
CA LEU A 369 -2.52 -7.25 -14.00
C LEU A 369 -1.62 -7.57 -15.18
N ARG A 370 -2.21 -8.10 -16.28
CA ARG A 370 -1.45 -8.35 -17.52
C ARG A 370 -0.82 -7.09 -18.07
N THR A 371 -1.54 -5.96 -17.99
CA THR A 371 -0.99 -4.66 -18.38
C THR A 371 0.24 -4.28 -17.55
N ALA A 372 0.17 -4.46 -16.23
CA ALA A 372 1.27 -4.14 -15.32
C ALA A 372 2.49 -5.05 -15.54
N ASP A 373 2.25 -6.34 -15.76
CA ASP A 373 3.28 -7.34 -16.05
C ASP A 373 4.04 -7.03 -17.34
N ASP A 374 3.30 -6.77 -18.44
CA ASP A 374 3.91 -6.39 -19.72
C ASP A 374 4.62 -5.02 -19.67
N MET A 375 4.10 -4.05 -18.90
CA MET A 375 4.78 -2.77 -18.65
C MET A 375 6.06 -2.90 -17.83
N ALA A 376 6.18 -3.94 -17.02
CA ALA A 376 7.37 -4.22 -16.22
C ALA A 376 8.55 -4.75 -17.05
N MET A 377 8.30 -5.24 -18.26
CA MET A 377 9.35 -5.71 -19.16
C MET A 377 10.23 -4.55 -19.64
N PRO A 378 11.56 -4.76 -19.83
CA PRO A 378 12.46 -3.71 -20.32
C PRO A 378 12.07 -3.16 -21.70
N LEU A 379 11.53 -4.01 -22.56
CA LEU A 379 10.99 -3.62 -23.88
C LEU A 379 9.47 -3.70 -23.82
N VAL A 380 8.85 -2.55 -23.61
CA VAL A 380 7.39 -2.42 -23.62
C VAL A 380 6.86 -2.49 -25.04
N HIS A 381 5.95 -3.40 -25.30
CA HIS A 381 5.25 -3.49 -26.58
C HIS A 381 4.00 -2.62 -26.57
N ASP A 382 4.12 -1.34 -26.98
CA ASP A 382 3.01 -0.37 -27.00
C ASP A 382 1.75 -0.90 -27.70
N GLY A 383 1.93 -1.69 -28.76
CA GLY A 383 0.83 -2.35 -29.47
C GLY A 383 0.00 -3.28 -28.58
N LYS A 384 0.67 -4.02 -27.66
CA LYS A 384 0.01 -4.95 -26.75
C LYS A 384 -0.76 -4.20 -25.65
N ILE A 385 -0.16 -3.14 -25.10
CA ILE A 385 -0.84 -2.29 -24.12
C ILE A 385 -2.07 -1.60 -24.75
N ALA A 386 -1.96 -1.14 -26.00
CA ALA A 386 -3.09 -0.61 -26.74
C ALA A 386 -4.19 -1.66 -27.00
N GLU A 387 -3.82 -2.92 -27.27
CA GLU A 387 -4.76 -4.02 -27.40
C GLU A 387 -5.54 -4.25 -26.09
N TYR A 388 -4.88 -4.27 -24.93
CA TYR A 388 -5.55 -4.41 -23.64
C TYR A 388 -6.55 -3.30 -23.34
N ARG A 389 -6.21 -2.05 -23.70
CA ARG A 389 -7.15 -0.92 -23.57
C ARG A 389 -8.39 -1.13 -24.43
N ARG A 390 -8.23 -1.56 -25.70
CA ARG A 390 -9.36 -1.87 -26.60
C ARG A 390 -10.17 -3.04 -26.07
N ALA A 391 -9.53 -4.10 -25.54
CA ALA A 391 -10.22 -5.24 -24.95
C ALA A 391 -11.13 -4.82 -23.77
N VAL A 392 -10.67 -3.91 -22.89
CA VAL A 392 -11.54 -3.36 -21.83
C VAL A 392 -12.73 -2.62 -22.41
N GLN A 393 -12.54 -1.80 -23.46
CA GLN A 393 -13.64 -1.09 -24.10
C GLN A 393 -14.63 -2.04 -24.77
N THR A 394 -14.13 -3.06 -25.46
CA THR A 394 -14.96 -4.11 -26.07
C THR A 394 -15.76 -4.88 -25.01
N LEU A 395 -15.17 -5.15 -23.82
CA LEU A 395 -15.88 -5.76 -22.70
C LEU A 395 -17.02 -4.86 -22.19
N ASP A 396 -16.76 -3.57 -22.01
CA ASP A 396 -17.78 -2.62 -21.58
C ASP A 396 -18.93 -2.55 -22.60
N ASP A 397 -18.63 -2.55 -23.89
CA ASP A 397 -19.61 -2.57 -24.96
C ASP A 397 -20.45 -3.87 -24.97
N ILE A 398 -19.83 -5.04 -24.74
CA ILE A 398 -20.54 -6.33 -24.64
C ILE A 398 -21.54 -6.29 -23.48
N ILE A 399 -21.12 -5.80 -22.32
CA ILE A 399 -21.95 -5.73 -21.12
C ILE A 399 -23.11 -4.73 -21.34
N ALA A 400 -22.80 -3.55 -21.86
CA ALA A 400 -23.78 -2.49 -22.09
C ALA A 400 -24.83 -2.86 -23.16
N SER A 401 -24.42 -3.61 -24.20
CA SER A 401 -25.34 -4.06 -25.27
C SER A 401 -26.23 -5.24 -24.85
N GLY A 402 -26.00 -5.85 -23.67
CA GLY A 402 -26.76 -7.00 -23.18
C GLY A 402 -26.56 -8.26 -24.05
N GLU A 403 -25.43 -8.37 -24.75
CA GLU A 403 -25.13 -9.57 -25.52
C GLU A 403 -25.03 -10.82 -24.62
N CYS A 404 -25.40 -11.95 -25.17
CA CYS A 404 -25.30 -13.23 -24.49
C CYS A 404 -23.84 -13.66 -24.38
N TYR A 405 -23.33 -13.77 -23.17
CA TYR A 405 -22.01 -14.29 -22.81
C TYR A 405 -22.06 -15.37 -21.71
N ARG A 406 -23.29 -15.76 -21.28
CA ARG A 406 -23.50 -16.87 -20.35
C ARG A 406 -24.59 -17.80 -20.89
N MET A 407 -24.41 -19.09 -20.70
CA MET A 407 -25.40 -20.08 -21.14
C MET A 407 -26.79 -19.83 -20.54
N SER A 408 -26.87 -19.28 -19.33
CA SER A 408 -28.10 -18.88 -18.68
C SER A 408 -28.88 -17.74 -19.39
N GLN A 409 -28.20 -16.98 -20.28
CA GLN A 409 -28.77 -15.87 -21.05
C GLN A 409 -29.34 -16.31 -22.41
N LEU A 410 -29.18 -17.61 -22.77
CA LEU A 410 -29.80 -18.12 -23.99
C LEU A 410 -31.34 -18.03 -23.91
N ALA A 411 -31.97 -17.66 -25.03
CA ALA A 411 -33.41 -17.55 -25.16
C ALA A 411 -34.17 -18.90 -25.08
N VAL A 412 -33.42 -20.02 -25.09
CA VAL A 412 -33.93 -21.39 -24.90
C VAL A 412 -33.29 -22.00 -23.69
N LYS A 413 -34.01 -22.78 -22.89
CA LYS A 413 -33.54 -23.48 -21.69
C LYS A 413 -33.57 -24.99 -21.89
N GLU A 414 -32.80 -25.72 -21.07
CA GLU A 414 -32.76 -27.21 -21.12
C GLU A 414 -34.16 -27.84 -21.10
N ASN A 415 -35.03 -27.35 -20.23
CA ASN A 415 -36.40 -27.85 -20.12
C ASN A 415 -37.24 -27.62 -21.39
N ASP A 416 -36.94 -26.57 -22.17
CA ASP A 416 -37.62 -26.32 -23.43
C ASP A 416 -37.22 -27.35 -24.50
N LEU A 417 -35.95 -27.74 -24.51
CA LEU A 417 -35.42 -28.77 -25.41
C LEU A 417 -36.01 -30.14 -25.10
N ILE A 418 -36.12 -30.50 -23.82
CA ILE A 418 -36.68 -31.78 -23.36
C ILE A 418 -38.19 -31.82 -23.68
N ARG A 419 -38.97 -30.80 -23.31
CA ARG A 419 -40.41 -30.71 -23.55
C ARG A 419 -40.78 -30.77 -25.04
N ARG A 420 -39.91 -30.27 -25.90
CA ARG A 420 -40.12 -30.25 -27.36
C ARG A 420 -39.53 -31.50 -28.07
N GLY A 421 -38.98 -32.45 -27.32
CA GLY A 421 -38.47 -33.69 -27.85
C GLY A 421 -37.12 -33.55 -28.59
N PHE A 422 -36.39 -32.46 -28.41
CA PHE A 422 -35.02 -32.28 -28.98
C PHE A 422 -33.97 -32.99 -28.16
N ALA A 423 -34.24 -33.27 -26.90
CA ALA A 423 -33.40 -33.99 -25.99
C ALA A 423 -34.22 -35.01 -25.21
N SER A 424 -33.65 -36.22 -25.01
CA SER A 424 -34.31 -37.31 -24.24
C SER A 424 -33.96 -37.24 -22.75
N ASN A 425 -32.90 -36.52 -22.38
CA ASN A 425 -32.41 -36.36 -21.02
C ASN A 425 -31.58 -35.07 -20.87
N SER A 426 -31.26 -34.72 -19.60
CA SER A 426 -30.52 -33.49 -19.26
C SER A 426 -29.11 -33.46 -19.93
N ARG A 427 -28.41 -34.61 -20.00
CA ARG A 427 -27.07 -34.64 -20.59
C ARG A 427 -27.11 -34.28 -22.11
N GLN A 428 -28.09 -34.78 -22.85
CA GLN A 428 -28.29 -34.44 -24.26
C GLN A 428 -28.73 -32.98 -24.41
N ALA A 429 -29.60 -32.48 -23.51
CA ALA A 429 -30.01 -31.07 -23.49
C ALA A 429 -28.80 -30.15 -23.27
N GLN A 430 -27.91 -30.46 -22.34
CA GLN A 430 -26.67 -29.68 -22.08
C GLN A 430 -25.75 -29.65 -23.27
N GLN A 431 -25.59 -30.77 -24.00
CA GLN A 431 -24.78 -30.78 -25.23
C GLN A 431 -25.36 -29.86 -26.30
N ILE A 432 -26.71 -29.86 -26.46
CA ILE A 432 -27.38 -28.97 -27.40
C ILE A 432 -27.24 -27.50 -26.92
N MET A 433 -27.43 -27.23 -25.63
CA MET A 433 -27.23 -25.88 -25.06
C MET A 433 -25.84 -25.34 -25.31
N LYS A 434 -24.80 -26.19 -25.15
CA LYS A 434 -23.41 -25.80 -25.46
C LYS A 434 -23.23 -25.45 -26.93
N TYR A 435 -23.72 -26.30 -27.86
CA TYR A 435 -23.70 -26.02 -29.28
C TYR A 435 -24.42 -24.69 -29.65
N LEU A 436 -25.58 -24.44 -29.08
CA LEU A 436 -26.31 -23.19 -29.27
C LEU A 436 -25.55 -21.98 -28.70
N PHE A 437 -24.95 -22.15 -27.54
CA PHE A 437 -24.15 -21.10 -26.90
C PHE A 437 -22.95 -20.72 -27.74
N ASP A 438 -22.19 -21.69 -28.23
CA ASP A 438 -21.03 -21.45 -29.11
C ASP A 438 -21.45 -20.71 -30.40
N ALA A 439 -22.60 -21.06 -30.99
CA ALA A 439 -23.14 -20.35 -32.14
C ALA A 439 -23.54 -18.90 -31.83
N VAL A 440 -24.16 -18.65 -30.67
CA VAL A 440 -24.57 -17.30 -30.23
C VAL A 440 -23.36 -16.43 -29.84
N LEU A 441 -22.31 -17.00 -29.26
CA LEU A 441 -21.06 -16.26 -29.00
C LEU A 441 -20.49 -15.65 -30.27
N GLN A 442 -20.53 -16.40 -31.39
CA GLN A 442 -20.07 -15.94 -32.71
C GLN A 442 -21.06 -14.97 -33.37
N GLN A 443 -22.35 -15.23 -33.22
CA GLN A 443 -23.41 -14.46 -33.88
C GLN A 443 -24.53 -14.11 -32.87
N PRO A 444 -24.43 -13.00 -32.13
CA PRO A 444 -25.39 -12.62 -31.07
C PRO A 444 -26.83 -12.54 -31.52
N LYS A 445 -27.04 -12.15 -32.78
CA LYS A 445 -28.39 -12.04 -33.38
C LYS A 445 -29.16 -13.38 -33.44
N LEU A 446 -28.47 -14.52 -33.28
CA LEU A 446 -29.08 -15.83 -33.23
C LEU A 446 -29.85 -16.09 -31.92
N ASN A 447 -29.64 -15.29 -30.86
CA ASN A 447 -30.22 -15.50 -29.56
C ASN A 447 -31.72 -15.12 -29.51
N SER A 448 -32.51 -15.84 -30.27
CA SER A 448 -33.95 -15.81 -30.16
C SER A 448 -34.53 -17.23 -30.19
N ALA A 449 -35.57 -17.51 -29.41
CA ALA A 449 -36.07 -18.87 -29.27
C ALA A 449 -36.46 -19.52 -30.62
N PRO A 450 -37.14 -18.84 -31.57
CA PRO A 450 -37.45 -19.44 -32.86
C PRO A 450 -36.19 -19.82 -33.67
N VAL A 451 -35.18 -18.94 -33.69
CA VAL A 451 -33.94 -19.17 -34.46
C VAL A 451 -33.12 -20.29 -33.84
N LEU A 452 -32.98 -20.32 -32.52
CA LEU A 452 -32.24 -21.37 -31.81
C LEU A 452 -32.86 -22.74 -31.99
N LEU A 453 -34.22 -22.85 -31.92
CA LEU A 453 -34.91 -24.11 -32.15
C LEU A 453 -34.79 -24.59 -33.60
N GLU A 454 -34.73 -23.68 -34.55
CA GLU A 454 -34.50 -24.06 -35.97
C GLU A 454 -33.08 -24.53 -36.21
N LEU A 455 -32.07 -23.97 -35.53
CA LEU A 455 -30.69 -24.45 -35.54
C LEU A 455 -30.57 -25.88 -34.99
N VAL A 456 -31.27 -26.17 -33.86
CA VAL A 456 -31.34 -27.51 -33.30
C VAL A 456 -31.91 -28.52 -34.31
N LYS A 457 -33.05 -28.17 -34.96
CA LYS A 457 -33.68 -29.03 -35.98
C LYS A 457 -32.70 -29.36 -37.15
N LYS A 458 -31.94 -28.35 -37.59
CA LYS A 458 -30.94 -28.54 -38.66
C LYS A 458 -29.78 -29.44 -38.22
N ALA A 459 -29.35 -29.32 -36.96
CA ALA A 459 -28.26 -30.13 -36.40
C ALA A 459 -28.63 -31.59 -36.17
N ILE A 460 -29.88 -31.88 -35.80
CA ILE A 460 -30.39 -33.26 -35.57
C ILE A 460 -30.69 -33.97 -36.89
N ARG A 461 -30.93 -33.25 -37.98
CA ARG A 461 -31.17 -33.81 -39.30
C ARG A 461 -29.91 -34.20 -40.10
N LYS A 462 -28.75 -33.75 -39.62
CA LYS A 462 -27.43 -34.20 -40.13
C LYS A 462 -26.90 -35.36 -39.31
#